data_bde12de79fc85b9480b19ef8d31617e1
#
_entry.id   bde12de79fc85b9480b19ef8d31617e1
#
_cell.length_a   1.000
_cell.length_b   1.000
_cell.length_c   1.000
_cell.angle_alpha   90.00
_cell.angle_beta   90.00
_cell.angle_gamma   90.00
#
_symmetry.space_group_name_H-M   'P 1'
#
loop_
_entity.id
_entity.type
_entity.pdbx_description
1 polymer ?
#
loop_
_entity_poly.entity_id
_entity_poly.type
_entity_poly.pdbx_seq_one_letter_code
_entity_poly.pdbx_strand_id
1 'polypeptide(L)'
;MKILGQGRGAAVHRPAHSAAPEETAVVLVTRDSRLAEVVGSVAASGGVGVEVLGGREAVSRAWSRNGPLLVGADMAGSVMAWGLSPRSGTYVVGFDAEEAARWSAGLSASVIVVPRANQVLTEILHDELATTSRATVVQVNSSGGGTGVSTLASGLAWAAARSGIKVGLVELNPSAGGIDLLLGIERKDGWRWPELASARGVTTDLGSHVPSLDGVEVVSAGRVGVHVPPAARRAVVDSLAGDHDLVVVDPGGLDTPEVTVNVKVGVVAADLRSVMTARGQNLPDLPVARRGPGRSMPDEDIESVLGVRPDMTIKDDRRLARGQGDGEAPWVVASRRWRSGCAELVDQVMGS
;
A
#
# COMPACT_ATOMS: atom_id res chain seq x y z
N MET A 1 -21.93 -71.65 -4.43
CA MET A 1 -22.18 -71.71 -2.99
C MET A 1 -21.61 -70.41 -2.37
N LYS A 2 -22.55 -69.53 -1.89
CA LYS A 2 -22.38 -68.35 -1.03
C LYS A 2 -21.24 -67.36 -1.37
N ILE A 3 -21.38 -66.25 -2.02
CA ILE A 3 -22.06 -64.97 -1.77
C ILE A 3 -21.92 -64.48 -0.32
N LEU A 4 -21.22 -63.37 -0.17
CA LEU A 4 -21.65 -62.26 0.69
C LEU A 4 -20.85 -61.03 0.33
N GLY A 5 -21.54 -60.03 -0.15
CA GLY A 5 -21.07 -58.69 -0.41
C GLY A 5 -20.94 -57.87 0.89
N GLN A 6 -20.05 -56.90 0.87
CA GLN A 6 -20.04 -55.82 1.85
C GLN A 6 -20.08 -54.51 1.10
N GLY A 7 -21.11 -53.72 1.37
CA GLY A 7 -21.31 -52.39 0.86
C GLY A 7 -20.24 -51.42 1.36
N ARG A 8 -19.70 -50.65 0.42
CA ARG A 8 -18.91 -49.48 0.73
C ARG A 8 -19.87 -48.31 0.98
N GLY A 9 -19.90 -47.87 2.24
CA GLY A 9 -20.57 -46.64 2.63
C GLY A 9 -20.00 -45.46 1.90
N ALA A 10 -20.84 -44.73 1.19
CA ALA A 10 -20.53 -43.44 0.61
C ALA A 10 -20.28 -42.44 1.73
N ALA A 11 -19.08 -41.94 1.85
CA ALA A 11 -18.73 -40.79 2.68
C ALA A 11 -19.42 -39.57 2.07
N VAL A 12 -20.40 -39.04 2.78
CA VAL A 12 -21.05 -37.75 2.49
C VAL A 12 -19.99 -36.67 2.69
N HIS A 13 -19.50 -36.13 1.58
CA HIS A 13 -18.64 -34.97 1.55
C HIS A 13 -19.46 -33.76 2.01
N ARG A 14 -19.30 -33.35 3.27
CA ARG A 14 -19.77 -32.05 3.74
C ARG A 14 -18.97 -30.98 2.97
N PRO A 15 -19.63 -30.05 2.27
CA PRO A 15 -18.91 -28.92 1.74
C PRO A 15 -18.31 -28.14 2.92
N ALA A 16 -17.00 -27.92 2.88
CA ALA A 16 -16.33 -26.97 3.74
C ALA A 16 -17.06 -25.63 3.58
N HIS A 17 -17.59 -25.09 4.67
CA HIS A 17 -18.03 -23.72 4.72
C HIS A 17 -16.80 -22.87 4.38
N SER A 18 -16.79 -22.33 3.17
CA SER A 18 -15.98 -21.17 2.83
C SER A 18 -16.43 -20.09 3.82
N ALA A 19 -15.59 -19.78 4.79
CA ALA A 19 -15.74 -18.57 5.58
C ALA A 19 -15.68 -17.43 4.55
N ALA A 20 -16.79 -16.70 4.41
CA ALA A 20 -16.78 -15.42 3.71
C ALA A 20 -15.67 -14.57 4.35
N PRO A 21 -14.88 -13.80 3.56
CA PRO A 21 -13.92 -12.89 4.13
C PRO A 21 -14.67 -12.00 5.13
N GLU A 22 -14.18 -11.92 6.36
CA GLU A 22 -14.69 -10.96 7.35
C GLU A 22 -14.55 -9.58 6.69
N GLU A 23 -15.67 -9.00 6.26
CA GLU A 23 -15.71 -7.63 5.76
C GLU A 23 -15.09 -6.76 6.85
N THR A 24 -14.01 -6.09 6.51
CA THR A 24 -13.34 -5.17 7.41
C THR A 24 -14.25 -3.99 7.67
N ALA A 25 -14.93 -4.04 8.79
CA ALA A 25 -15.86 -3.03 9.21
C ALA A 25 -15.25 -2.24 10.37
N VAL A 26 -15.22 -0.92 10.21
CA VAL A 26 -14.90 -0.02 11.33
C VAL A 26 -16.03 -0.09 12.35
N VAL A 27 -15.67 -0.20 13.63
CA VAL A 27 -16.65 -0.28 14.70
C VAL A 27 -17.06 1.11 15.16
N LEU A 28 -18.36 1.39 15.10
CA LEU A 28 -18.99 2.58 15.68
C LEU A 28 -19.90 2.19 16.86
N VAL A 29 -19.56 2.65 18.04
CA VAL A 29 -20.35 2.44 19.27
C VAL A 29 -21.27 3.64 19.48
N THR A 30 -22.53 3.53 19.09
CA THR A 30 -23.53 4.60 19.27
C THR A 30 -24.95 4.06 19.31
N ARG A 31 -25.85 4.81 19.90
CA ARG A 31 -27.31 4.64 19.79
C ARG A 31 -27.98 5.80 19.05
N ASP A 32 -27.21 6.81 18.70
CA ASP A 32 -27.68 7.93 17.91
C ASP A 32 -27.70 7.53 16.40
N SER A 33 -28.90 7.35 15.86
CA SER A 33 -29.10 6.98 14.47
C SER A 33 -28.58 8.03 13.48
N ARG A 34 -28.65 9.33 13.85
CA ARG A 34 -28.13 10.43 13.03
C ARG A 34 -26.60 10.37 12.95
N LEU A 35 -25.93 10.05 14.07
CA LEU A 35 -24.49 9.88 14.08
C LEU A 35 -24.07 8.66 13.24
N ALA A 36 -24.81 7.55 13.37
CA ALA A 36 -24.57 6.36 12.58
C ALA A 36 -24.74 6.60 11.06
N GLU A 37 -25.74 7.40 10.66
CA GLU A 37 -25.98 7.78 9.27
C GLU A 37 -24.83 8.65 8.71
N VAL A 38 -24.38 9.66 9.46
CA VAL A 38 -23.30 10.56 9.04
C VAL A 38 -21.99 9.78 8.90
N VAL A 39 -21.60 9.00 9.91
CA VAL A 39 -20.38 8.18 9.87
C VAL A 39 -20.46 7.14 8.78
N GLY A 40 -21.59 6.47 8.64
CA GLY A 40 -21.84 5.48 7.58
C GLY A 40 -21.72 6.06 6.17
N SER A 41 -22.23 7.30 5.96
CA SER A 41 -22.13 8.00 4.67
C SER A 41 -20.66 8.35 4.33
N VAL A 42 -19.90 8.82 5.33
CA VAL A 42 -18.48 9.13 5.14
C VAL A 42 -17.70 7.84 4.84
N ALA A 43 -17.96 6.77 5.58
CA ALA A 43 -17.32 5.48 5.38
C ALA A 43 -17.66 4.86 4.02
N ALA A 44 -18.91 4.90 3.60
CA ALA A 44 -19.36 4.39 2.31
C ALA A 44 -18.71 5.12 1.13
N SER A 45 -18.47 6.45 1.26
CA SER A 45 -17.76 7.22 0.24
C SER A 45 -16.29 6.80 0.09
N GLY A 46 -15.72 6.15 1.12
CA GLY A 46 -14.37 5.58 1.13
C GLY A 46 -14.34 4.05 0.92
N GLY A 47 -15.49 3.41 0.66
CA GLY A 47 -15.54 1.95 0.47
C GLY A 47 -15.40 1.15 1.77
N VAL A 48 -15.59 1.77 2.94
CA VAL A 48 -15.46 1.15 4.28
C VAL A 48 -16.83 0.74 4.80
N GLY A 49 -16.97 -0.51 5.28
CA GLY A 49 -18.12 -0.93 6.07
C GLY A 49 -18.09 -0.35 7.49
N VAL A 50 -19.26 -0.10 8.07
CA VAL A 50 -19.39 0.32 9.48
C VAL A 50 -20.26 -0.65 10.23
N GLU A 51 -19.71 -1.27 11.28
CA GLU A 51 -20.46 -2.09 12.23
C GLU A 51 -20.92 -1.21 13.40
N VAL A 52 -22.24 -0.98 13.51
CA VAL A 52 -22.79 -0.15 14.59
C VAL A 52 -23.17 -1.03 15.79
N LEU A 53 -22.58 -0.72 16.94
CA LEU A 53 -22.75 -1.46 18.19
C LEU A 53 -23.32 -0.55 19.29
N GLY A 54 -24.30 -1.04 20.07
CA GLY A 54 -24.89 -0.29 21.19
C GLY A 54 -24.96 -1.06 22.52
N GLY A 55 -24.49 -2.30 22.55
CA GLY A 55 -24.56 -3.17 23.71
C GLY A 55 -23.21 -3.56 24.30
N ARG A 56 -23.12 -3.68 25.66
CA ARG A 56 -21.88 -3.95 26.39
C ARG A 56 -21.16 -5.20 25.85
N GLU A 57 -21.87 -6.31 25.64
CA GLU A 57 -21.26 -7.56 25.23
C GLU A 57 -20.62 -7.48 23.85
N ALA A 58 -21.34 -6.89 22.87
CA ALA A 58 -20.84 -6.70 21.51
C ALA A 58 -19.63 -5.75 21.48
N VAL A 59 -19.71 -4.64 22.22
CA VAL A 59 -18.62 -3.67 22.33
C VAL A 59 -17.39 -4.28 23.02
N SER A 60 -17.56 -5.09 24.07
CA SER A 60 -16.44 -5.75 24.76
C SER A 60 -15.71 -6.74 23.83
N ARG A 61 -16.43 -7.44 22.97
CA ARG A 61 -15.82 -8.30 21.94
C ARG A 61 -15.07 -7.50 20.88
N ALA A 62 -15.66 -6.39 20.44
CA ALA A 62 -15.04 -5.50 19.44
C ALA A 62 -13.85 -4.73 20.01
N TRP A 63 -13.80 -4.52 21.33
CA TRP A 63 -12.76 -3.74 22.01
C TRP A 63 -11.36 -4.34 21.86
N SER A 64 -11.24 -5.66 21.72
CA SER A 64 -9.98 -6.37 21.54
C SER A 64 -9.58 -6.54 20.06
N ARG A 65 -10.39 -6.08 19.11
CA ARG A 65 -10.04 -6.10 17.69
C ARG A 65 -8.96 -5.04 17.39
N ASN A 66 -8.12 -5.30 16.41
CA ASN A 66 -7.22 -4.26 15.88
C ASN A 66 -8.04 -3.23 15.09
N GLY A 67 -7.46 -2.04 14.86
CA GLY A 67 -8.07 -0.99 14.05
C GLY A 67 -8.78 0.10 14.85
N PRO A 68 -9.30 1.16 14.18
CA PRO A 68 -9.96 2.29 14.82
C PRO A 68 -11.31 1.89 15.40
N LEU A 69 -11.60 2.42 16.57
CA LEU A 69 -12.87 2.26 17.26
C LEU A 69 -13.47 3.64 17.54
N LEU A 70 -14.60 3.92 16.91
CA LEU A 70 -15.33 5.16 17.05
C LEU A 70 -16.36 5.01 18.16
N VAL A 71 -16.32 5.87 19.17
CA VAL A 71 -17.28 5.90 20.29
C VAL A 71 -18.09 7.17 20.18
N GLY A 72 -19.38 7.04 19.94
CA GLY A 72 -20.30 8.18 20.00
C GLY A 72 -20.29 8.85 21.37
N ALA A 73 -20.35 10.17 21.41
CA ALA A 73 -20.40 10.93 22.65
C ALA A 73 -21.58 10.47 23.55
N ASP A 74 -22.69 10.04 22.94
CA ASP A 74 -23.87 9.46 23.58
C ASP A 74 -23.59 8.18 24.36
N MET A 75 -22.61 7.38 23.91
CA MET A 75 -22.26 6.09 24.53
C MET A 75 -20.98 6.13 25.35
N ALA A 76 -20.18 7.21 25.25
CA ALA A 76 -18.87 7.31 25.88
C ALA A 76 -18.91 7.10 27.40
N GLY A 77 -19.89 7.67 28.07
CA GLY A 77 -20.10 7.46 29.50
C GLY A 77 -20.44 6.03 29.89
N SER A 78 -21.21 5.33 29.06
CA SER A 78 -21.51 3.91 29.25
C SER A 78 -20.28 3.03 29.04
N VAL A 79 -19.50 3.31 27.99
CA VAL A 79 -18.25 2.61 27.68
C VAL A 79 -17.25 2.73 28.83
N MET A 80 -17.08 3.93 29.39
CA MET A 80 -16.24 4.16 30.57
C MET A 80 -16.72 3.35 31.78
N ALA A 81 -18.06 3.35 32.03
CA ALA A 81 -18.64 2.62 33.17
C ALA A 81 -18.46 1.08 33.03
N TRP A 82 -18.20 0.56 31.83
CA TRP A 82 -17.92 -0.86 31.61
C TRP A 82 -16.52 -1.28 32.04
N GLY A 83 -15.61 -0.34 32.32
CA GLY A 83 -14.28 -0.61 32.84
C GLY A 83 -13.34 -1.28 31.82
N LEU A 84 -13.52 -1.01 30.55
CA LEU A 84 -12.64 -1.50 29.48
C LEU A 84 -11.30 -0.76 29.56
N SER A 85 -10.21 -1.52 29.40
CA SER A 85 -8.85 -0.94 29.42
C SER A 85 -8.66 0.07 28.27
N PRO A 86 -7.97 1.21 28.51
CA PRO A 86 -7.65 2.14 27.43
C PRO A 86 -6.89 1.43 26.29
N ARG A 87 -7.22 1.79 25.05
CA ARG A 87 -6.56 1.28 23.86
C ARG A 87 -6.20 2.42 22.90
N SER A 88 -5.12 2.25 22.13
CA SER A 88 -4.79 3.13 21.01
C SER A 88 -5.84 3.01 19.89
N GLY A 89 -5.97 4.03 19.05
CA GLY A 89 -6.94 4.01 17.95
C GLY A 89 -8.40 4.15 18.39
N THR A 90 -8.67 4.71 19.61
CA THR A 90 -10.01 5.05 20.06
C THR A 90 -10.28 6.54 19.77
N TYR A 91 -11.46 6.83 19.23
CA TYR A 91 -11.91 8.18 18.89
C TYR A 91 -13.29 8.43 19.47
N VAL A 92 -13.50 9.59 20.09
CA VAL A 92 -14.85 10.04 20.49
C VAL A 92 -15.43 10.88 19.36
N VAL A 93 -16.57 10.47 18.84
CA VAL A 93 -17.25 11.13 17.71
C VAL A 93 -18.56 11.74 18.18
N GLY A 94 -18.82 12.99 17.80
CA GLY A 94 -20.06 13.68 18.17
C GLY A 94 -20.34 14.92 17.31
N PHE A 95 -21.50 15.52 17.51
CA PHE A 95 -21.88 16.77 16.84
C PHE A 95 -21.44 18.01 17.60
N ASP A 96 -21.23 17.88 18.90
CA ASP A 96 -20.81 18.95 19.80
C ASP A 96 -19.41 18.70 20.36
N ALA A 97 -18.52 19.70 20.22
CA ALA A 97 -17.12 19.59 20.61
C ALA A 97 -16.95 19.49 22.15
N GLU A 98 -17.75 20.21 22.94
CA GLU A 98 -17.63 20.21 24.39
C GLU A 98 -18.12 18.88 24.96
N GLU A 99 -19.24 18.37 24.44
CA GLU A 99 -19.77 17.06 24.80
C GLU A 99 -18.77 15.94 24.53
N ALA A 100 -18.21 15.90 23.32
CA ALA A 100 -17.23 14.88 22.94
C ALA A 100 -15.92 15.00 23.75
N ALA A 101 -15.43 16.23 23.98
CA ALA A 101 -14.19 16.47 24.71
C ALA A 101 -14.25 16.02 26.18
N ARG A 102 -15.41 16.00 26.82
CA ARG A 102 -15.58 15.53 28.21
C ARG A 102 -15.08 14.10 28.41
N TRP A 103 -15.15 13.27 27.37
CA TRP A 103 -14.83 11.85 27.43
C TRP A 103 -13.42 11.52 26.93
N SER A 104 -12.76 12.48 26.26
CA SER A 104 -11.44 12.30 25.63
C SER A 104 -10.41 11.76 26.61
N ALA A 105 -10.23 12.41 27.75
CA ALA A 105 -9.24 12.00 28.75
C ALA A 105 -9.54 10.63 29.35
N GLY A 106 -10.82 10.36 29.69
CA GLY A 106 -11.21 9.08 30.31
C GLY A 106 -11.10 7.87 29.40
N LEU A 107 -11.26 8.05 28.09
CA LEU A 107 -11.11 7.01 27.09
C LEU A 107 -9.72 7.00 26.43
N SER A 108 -8.84 7.94 26.78
CA SER A 108 -7.56 8.18 26.09
C SER A 108 -7.76 8.32 24.58
N ALA A 109 -8.81 9.04 24.16
CA ALA A 109 -9.29 9.09 22.80
C ALA A 109 -9.19 10.51 22.21
N SER A 110 -8.88 10.60 20.92
CA SER A 110 -8.98 11.85 20.16
C SER A 110 -10.44 12.17 19.85
N VAL A 111 -10.76 13.46 19.69
CA VAL A 111 -12.13 13.93 19.43
C VAL A 111 -12.34 14.25 17.96
N ILE A 112 -13.44 13.76 17.40
CA ILE A 112 -13.88 14.03 16.02
C ILE A 112 -15.26 14.68 16.07
N VAL A 113 -15.38 15.90 15.56
CA VAL A 113 -16.65 16.62 15.51
C VAL A 113 -17.19 16.63 14.09
N VAL A 114 -18.25 15.88 13.86
CA VAL A 114 -18.88 15.81 12.53
C VAL A 114 -19.97 16.90 12.40
N PRO A 115 -20.21 17.48 11.23
CA PRO A 115 -19.53 17.21 9.97
C PRO A 115 -18.22 18.01 9.77
N ARG A 116 -17.80 18.84 10.74
CA ARG A 116 -16.65 19.74 10.57
C ARG A 116 -15.33 18.98 10.32
N ALA A 117 -15.17 17.82 10.95
CA ALA A 117 -13.97 16.99 10.86
C ALA A 117 -14.19 15.74 9.97
N ASN A 118 -15.09 15.80 8.97
CA ASN A 118 -15.30 14.68 8.04
C ASN A 118 -14.01 14.29 7.31
N GLN A 119 -13.12 15.25 7.01
CA GLN A 119 -11.83 14.95 6.40
C GLN A 119 -10.95 14.09 7.31
N VAL A 120 -10.87 14.43 8.62
CA VAL A 120 -10.11 13.64 9.61
C VAL A 120 -10.73 12.24 9.77
N LEU A 121 -12.05 12.16 9.80
CA LEU A 121 -12.75 10.88 9.84
C LEU A 121 -12.43 10.04 8.60
N THR A 122 -12.46 10.64 7.42
CA THR A 122 -12.07 9.99 6.17
C THR A 122 -10.63 9.48 6.23
N GLU A 123 -9.69 10.27 6.73
CA GLU A 123 -8.29 9.86 6.89
C GLU A 123 -8.13 8.64 7.81
N ILE A 124 -8.82 8.64 8.95
CA ILE A 124 -8.82 7.51 9.90
C ILE A 124 -9.40 6.24 9.27
N LEU A 125 -10.50 6.38 8.53
CA LEU A 125 -11.14 5.25 7.85
C LEU A 125 -10.28 4.71 6.71
N HIS A 126 -9.53 5.57 6.03
CA HIS A 126 -8.57 5.18 5.00
C HIS A 126 -7.34 4.49 5.56
N ASP A 127 -6.84 4.89 6.73
CA ASP A 127 -5.74 4.20 7.41
C ASP A 127 -6.11 2.75 7.73
N GLU A 128 -7.38 2.51 8.07
CA GLU A 128 -7.88 1.15 8.27
C GLU A 128 -7.90 0.34 6.98
N LEU A 129 -8.35 0.91 5.87
CA LEU A 129 -8.29 0.23 4.57
C LEU A 129 -6.86 -0.11 4.16
N ALA A 130 -5.93 0.81 4.37
CA ALA A 130 -4.51 0.57 4.10
C ALA A 130 -3.94 -0.56 4.99
N THR A 131 -4.41 -0.66 6.24
CA THR A 131 -3.99 -1.72 7.18
C THR A 131 -4.61 -3.08 6.83
N THR A 132 -5.77 -3.09 6.18
CA THR A 132 -6.49 -4.29 5.74
C THR A 132 -6.34 -4.58 4.26
N SER A 133 -5.66 -3.71 3.52
CA SER A 133 -5.29 -3.96 2.13
C SER A 133 -4.46 -5.25 2.05
N ARG A 134 -4.91 -6.19 1.21
CA ARG A 134 -4.17 -7.42 0.93
C ARG A 134 -2.89 -7.17 0.16
N ALA A 135 -2.76 -6.01 -0.49
CA ALA A 135 -1.60 -5.70 -1.30
C ALA A 135 -0.36 -5.42 -0.45
N THR A 136 0.75 -6.00 -0.82
CA THR A 136 2.06 -5.53 -0.38
C THR A 136 2.41 -4.24 -1.12
N VAL A 137 2.60 -3.14 -0.42
CA VAL A 137 3.09 -1.87 -1.01
C VAL A 137 4.60 -1.83 -0.86
N VAL A 138 5.32 -1.88 -1.97
CA VAL A 138 6.79 -1.81 -2.01
C VAL A 138 7.25 -0.51 -2.62
N GLN A 139 8.12 0.21 -1.93
CA GLN A 139 8.72 1.44 -2.44
C GLN A 139 10.17 1.22 -2.83
N VAL A 140 10.54 1.58 -4.05
CA VAL A 140 11.91 1.47 -4.56
C VAL A 140 12.62 2.81 -4.44
N ASN A 141 13.56 2.92 -3.52
CA ASN A 141 14.33 4.14 -3.24
C ASN A 141 15.78 4.05 -3.72
N SER A 142 16.48 5.17 -3.74
CA SER A 142 17.91 5.18 -3.89
C SER A 142 18.57 6.29 -3.11
N SER A 143 19.85 6.12 -2.84
CA SER A 143 20.71 7.14 -2.23
C SER A 143 21.13 8.27 -3.17
N GLY A 144 20.73 8.24 -4.46
CA GLY A 144 21.14 9.26 -5.43
C GLY A 144 20.48 9.12 -6.80
N GLY A 145 20.51 10.18 -7.59
CA GLY A 145 19.95 10.19 -8.93
C GLY A 145 20.68 9.24 -9.90
N GLY A 146 19.97 8.76 -10.91
CA GLY A 146 20.52 7.92 -11.99
C GLY A 146 20.91 6.47 -11.59
N THR A 147 20.48 6.02 -10.41
CA THR A 147 20.72 4.64 -9.95
C THR A 147 19.80 3.61 -10.59
N GLY A 148 18.77 4.04 -11.33
CA GLY A 148 17.83 3.17 -12.05
C GLY A 148 16.66 2.68 -11.22
N VAL A 149 16.19 3.50 -10.27
CA VAL A 149 14.98 3.23 -9.47
C VAL A 149 13.80 2.88 -10.36
N SER A 150 13.41 3.76 -11.28
CA SER A 150 12.28 3.55 -12.19
C SER A 150 12.42 2.28 -13.04
N THR A 151 13.66 1.99 -13.49
CA THR A 151 13.97 0.77 -14.24
C THR A 151 13.79 -0.48 -13.38
N LEU A 152 14.24 -0.45 -12.11
CA LEU A 152 14.08 -1.56 -11.18
C LEU A 152 12.62 -1.72 -10.75
N ALA A 153 11.94 -0.63 -10.42
CA ALA A 153 10.51 -0.64 -10.07
C ALA A 153 9.67 -1.26 -11.19
N SER A 154 9.92 -0.86 -12.45
CA SER A 154 9.27 -1.44 -13.61
C SER A 154 9.58 -2.94 -13.77
N GLY A 155 10.83 -3.34 -13.55
CA GLY A 155 11.24 -4.75 -13.63
C GLY A 155 10.64 -5.62 -12.54
N LEU A 156 10.52 -5.09 -11.32
CA LEU A 156 9.86 -5.74 -10.19
C LEU A 156 8.37 -5.95 -10.50
N ALA A 157 7.67 -4.91 -10.94
CA ALA A 157 6.27 -4.99 -11.30
C ALA A 157 6.03 -6.01 -12.43
N TRP A 158 6.85 -5.98 -13.48
CA TRP A 158 6.76 -6.96 -14.57
C TRP A 158 7.02 -8.39 -14.08
N ALA A 159 8.04 -8.62 -13.26
CA ALA A 159 8.34 -9.95 -12.75
C ALA A 159 7.18 -10.49 -11.89
N ALA A 160 6.55 -9.66 -11.08
CA ALA A 160 5.35 -10.01 -10.32
C ALA A 160 4.18 -10.39 -11.24
N ALA A 161 3.87 -9.58 -12.26
CA ALA A 161 2.82 -9.89 -13.23
C ALA A 161 3.08 -11.22 -13.96
N ARG A 162 4.34 -11.51 -14.31
CA ARG A 162 4.76 -12.78 -14.91
C ARG A 162 4.55 -13.99 -14.00
N SER A 163 4.58 -13.80 -12.70
CA SER A 163 4.29 -14.83 -11.68
C SER A 163 2.79 -14.94 -11.36
N GLY A 164 1.93 -14.20 -12.07
CA GLY A 164 0.48 -14.23 -11.88
C GLY A 164 -0.02 -13.34 -10.74
N ILE A 165 0.83 -12.47 -10.18
CA ILE A 165 0.49 -11.50 -9.15
C ILE A 165 -0.19 -10.29 -9.83
N LYS A 166 -1.36 -9.87 -9.34
CA LYS A 166 -2.00 -8.64 -9.82
C LYS A 166 -1.22 -7.44 -9.28
N VAL A 167 -0.67 -6.61 -10.17
CA VAL A 167 0.30 -5.57 -9.79
C VAL A 167 0.01 -4.21 -10.40
N GLY A 168 0.07 -3.17 -9.54
CA GLY A 168 0.08 -1.76 -9.91
C GLY A 168 1.48 -1.17 -9.79
N LEU A 169 1.87 -0.31 -10.74
CA LEU A 169 3.11 0.47 -10.72
C LEU A 169 2.77 1.96 -10.68
N VAL A 170 3.25 2.67 -9.67
CA VAL A 170 2.91 4.09 -9.47
C VAL A 170 4.18 4.94 -9.43
N GLU A 171 4.30 5.91 -10.33
CA GLU A 171 5.27 7.00 -10.26
C GLU A 171 4.64 8.15 -9.47
N LEU A 172 5.15 8.46 -8.27
CA LEU A 172 4.54 9.48 -7.40
C LEU A 172 4.94 10.93 -7.77
N ASN A 173 6.06 11.11 -8.47
CA ASN A 173 6.52 12.42 -8.86
C ASN A 173 6.00 12.83 -10.24
N PRO A 174 5.00 13.74 -10.32
CA PRO A 174 4.44 14.17 -11.61
C PRO A 174 5.42 15.00 -12.45
N SER A 175 6.55 15.40 -11.88
CA SER A 175 7.62 16.14 -12.56
C SER A 175 8.80 15.25 -12.97
N ALA A 176 8.71 13.94 -12.72
CA ALA A 176 9.72 12.99 -13.18
C ALA A 176 9.64 12.75 -14.70
N GLY A 177 10.51 11.90 -15.22
CA GLY A 177 10.61 11.65 -16.66
C GLY A 177 9.40 10.99 -17.32
N GLY A 178 8.51 10.40 -16.52
CA GLY A 178 7.36 9.62 -16.98
C GLY A 178 7.71 8.15 -17.16
N ILE A 179 7.21 7.33 -16.26
CA ILE A 179 7.44 5.89 -16.33
C ILE A 179 6.76 5.27 -17.57
N ASP A 180 5.72 5.90 -18.07
CA ASP A 180 5.05 5.53 -19.33
C ASP A 180 5.97 5.71 -20.56
N LEU A 181 6.85 6.71 -20.56
CA LEU A 181 7.89 6.84 -21.60
C LEU A 181 8.95 5.75 -21.48
N LEU A 182 9.34 5.40 -20.25
CA LEU A 182 10.28 4.30 -20.01
C LEU A 182 9.72 2.97 -20.54
N LEU A 183 8.39 2.82 -20.51
CA LEU A 183 7.67 1.60 -20.91
C LEU A 183 7.20 1.64 -22.37
N GLY A 184 7.29 2.76 -23.08
CA GLY A 184 6.78 2.92 -24.44
C GLY A 184 5.25 2.90 -24.55
N ILE A 185 4.55 3.31 -23.48
CA ILE A 185 3.07 3.32 -23.41
C ILE A 185 2.48 4.72 -23.31
N GLU A 186 3.26 5.73 -23.62
CA GLU A 186 2.83 7.14 -23.54
C GLU A 186 1.64 7.48 -24.43
N ARG A 187 1.39 6.67 -25.45
CA ARG A 187 0.26 6.82 -26.41
C ARG A 187 -0.93 5.93 -26.07
N LYS A 188 -0.82 5.05 -25.07
CA LYS A 188 -1.98 4.26 -24.63
C LYS A 188 -2.99 5.14 -23.90
N ASP A 189 -4.26 4.90 -24.15
CA ASP A 189 -5.35 5.55 -23.43
C ASP A 189 -5.32 5.15 -21.97
N GLY A 190 -5.81 6.02 -21.10
CA GLY A 190 -5.95 5.79 -19.67
C GLY A 190 -5.56 7.02 -18.84
N TRP A 191 -6.00 7.02 -17.60
CA TRP A 191 -5.74 8.12 -16.66
C TRP A 191 -4.28 8.16 -16.22
N ARG A 192 -3.80 9.37 -16.05
CA ARG A 192 -2.48 9.71 -15.50
C ARG A 192 -2.65 10.75 -14.40
N TRP A 193 -1.58 11.29 -13.86
CA TRP A 193 -1.67 12.29 -12.80
C TRP A 193 -2.54 13.52 -13.14
N PRO A 194 -2.61 14.05 -14.37
CA PRO A 194 -3.55 15.16 -14.67
C PRO A 194 -5.00 14.84 -14.31
N GLU A 195 -5.48 13.63 -14.60
CA GLU A 195 -6.83 13.17 -14.28
C GLU A 195 -6.99 12.80 -12.79
N LEU A 196 -5.91 12.30 -12.17
CA LEU A 196 -5.91 11.78 -10.80
C LEU A 196 -5.54 12.82 -9.73
N ALA A 197 -5.03 14.00 -10.10
CA ALA A 197 -4.56 15.03 -9.16
C ALA A 197 -5.64 15.56 -8.21
N SER A 198 -6.91 15.43 -8.57
CA SER A 198 -8.06 15.80 -7.74
C SER A 198 -8.66 14.63 -6.96
N ALA A 199 -8.07 13.43 -7.02
CA ALA A 199 -8.58 12.24 -6.34
C ALA A 199 -8.73 12.51 -4.84
N ARG A 200 -9.84 12.05 -4.29
CA ARG A 200 -10.17 12.11 -2.87
C ARG A 200 -10.82 10.77 -2.50
N GLY A 201 -10.28 10.12 -1.49
CA GLY A 201 -10.79 8.81 -1.09
C GLY A 201 -10.36 7.68 -2.04
N VAL A 202 -10.71 6.45 -1.67
CA VAL A 202 -10.42 5.25 -2.47
C VAL A 202 -11.40 5.17 -3.64
N THR A 203 -10.87 4.93 -4.83
CA THR A 203 -11.64 4.68 -6.04
C THR A 203 -11.58 3.19 -6.34
N THR A 204 -12.69 2.51 -6.36
CA THR A 204 -12.76 1.11 -6.77
C THR A 204 -12.46 0.99 -8.27
N ASP A 205 -11.75 -0.09 -8.64
CA ASP A 205 -11.43 -0.42 -10.04
C ASP A 205 -10.57 0.61 -10.77
N LEU A 206 -9.69 1.33 -10.03
CA LEU A 206 -8.77 2.30 -10.63
C LEU A 206 -7.90 1.66 -11.72
N GLY A 207 -7.49 0.41 -11.52
CA GLY A 207 -6.65 -0.34 -12.44
C GLY A 207 -7.20 -0.42 -13.85
N SER A 208 -8.52 -0.56 -14.00
CA SER A 208 -9.18 -0.62 -15.32
C SER A 208 -9.16 0.71 -16.09
N HIS A 209 -8.87 1.82 -15.40
CA HIS A 209 -8.86 3.16 -15.98
C HIS A 209 -7.45 3.68 -16.33
N VAL A 210 -6.40 2.98 -15.89
CA VAL A 210 -5.01 3.36 -16.17
C VAL A 210 -4.41 2.53 -17.31
N PRO A 211 -3.38 3.02 -18.02
CA PRO A 211 -2.69 2.23 -19.03
C PRO A 211 -2.10 0.96 -18.44
N SER A 212 -2.08 -0.12 -19.21
CA SER A 212 -1.44 -1.39 -18.82
C SER A 212 -0.47 -1.90 -19.87
N LEU A 213 0.57 -2.62 -19.43
CA LEU A 213 1.54 -3.32 -20.30
C LEU A 213 1.96 -4.64 -19.65
N ASP A 214 1.81 -5.74 -20.38
CA ASP A 214 2.21 -7.09 -19.94
C ASP A 214 1.67 -7.48 -18.55
N GLY A 215 0.45 -7.05 -18.22
CA GLY A 215 -0.20 -7.31 -16.94
C GLY A 215 0.17 -6.34 -15.80
N VAL A 216 0.95 -5.29 -16.10
CA VAL A 216 1.26 -4.20 -15.15
C VAL A 216 0.35 -3.01 -15.43
N GLU A 217 -0.42 -2.59 -14.45
CA GLU A 217 -1.23 -1.37 -14.50
C GLU A 217 -0.38 -0.19 -14.03
N VAL A 218 -0.40 0.95 -14.75
CA VAL A 218 0.61 2.00 -14.58
C VAL A 218 -0.01 3.36 -14.35
N VAL A 219 0.31 4.00 -13.22
CA VAL A 219 0.06 5.42 -12.97
C VAL A 219 1.36 6.20 -13.19
N SER A 220 1.34 7.15 -14.14
CA SER A 220 2.52 7.91 -14.56
C SER A 220 2.30 9.42 -14.54
N ALA A 221 3.37 10.19 -14.70
CA ALA A 221 3.38 11.65 -14.67
C ALA A 221 2.45 12.31 -15.70
N GLY A 222 2.29 11.73 -16.88
CA GLY A 222 1.61 12.41 -17.99
C GLY A 222 2.50 13.46 -18.67
N ARG A 223 1.92 14.26 -19.56
CA ARG A 223 2.65 15.29 -20.35
C ARG A 223 2.33 16.72 -19.94
N VAL A 224 1.33 16.90 -19.13
CA VAL A 224 0.94 18.22 -18.60
C VAL A 224 1.42 18.30 -17.15
N GLY A 225 2.26 19.28 -16.86
CA GLY A 225 2.69 19.53 -15.50
C GLY A 225 1.49 19.83 -14.60
N VAL A 226 1.34 19.04 -13.54
CA VAL A 226 0.25 19.16 -12.58
C VAL A 226 0.80 19.10 -11.18
N HIS A 227 0.24 19.89 -10.27
CA HIS A 227 0.51 19.74 -8.85
C HIS A 227 -0.36 18.62 -8.32
N VAL A 228 0.27 17.58 -7.77
CA VAL A 228 -0.42 16.45 -7.14
C VAL A 228 -0.29 16.58 -5.62
N PRO A 229 -1.38 16.87 -4.91
CA PRO A 229 -1.36 16.94 -3.45
C PRO A 229 -0.99 15.59 -2.80
N PRO A 230 -0.37 15.58 -1.61
CA PRO A 230 -0.11 14.35 -0.85
C PRO A 230 -1.35 13.45 -0.70
N ALA A 231 -2.50 14.04 -0.39
CA ALA A 231 -3.76 13.30 -0.26
C ALA A 231 -4.17 12.55 -1.54
N ALA A 232 -3.90 13.12 -2.73
CA ALA A 232 -4.20 12.45 -3.99
C ALA A 232 -3.22 11.30 -4.27
N ARG A 233 -1.91 11.47 -3.95
CA ARG A 233 -0.93 10.37 -4.06
C ARG A 233 -1.31 9.20 -3.17
N ARG A 234 -1.68 9.48 -1.92
CA ARG A 234 -2.18 8.47 -0.99
C ARG A 234 -3.42 7.77 -1.55
N ALA A 235 -4.46 8.53 -1.93
CA ALA A 235 -5.71 7.97 -2.44
C ALA A 235 -5.51 7.03 -3.63
N VAL A 236 -4.58 7.35 -4.54
CA VAL A 236 -4.26 6.51 -5.69
C VAL A 236 -3.56 5.21 -5.28
N VAL A 237 -2.58 5.28 -4.37
CA VAL A 237 -1.89 4.08 -3.87
C VAL A 237 -2.86 3.18 -3.11
N ASP A 238 -3.69 3.73 -2.23
CA ASP A 238 -4.69 2.98 -1.46
C ASP A 238 -5.74 2.34 -2.38
N SER A 239 -6.16 3.05 -3.46
CA SER A 239 -7.08 2.50 -4.47
C SER A 239 -6.51 1.29 -5.19
N LEU A 240 -5.24 1.37 -5.63
CA LEU A 240 -4.58 0.21 -6.24
C LEU A 240 -4.36 -0.91 -5.22
N ALA A 241 -3.99 -0.58 -3.99
CA ALA A 241 -3.79 -1.58 -2.95
C ALA A 241 -5.08 -2.35 -2.59
N GLY A 242 -6.25 -1.75 -2.77
CA GLY A 242 -7.55 -2.41 -2.60
C GLY A 242 -7.84 -3.49 -3.64
N ASP A 243 -7.30 -3.35 -4.84
CA ASP A 243 -7.62 -4.19 -6.01
C ASP A 243 -6.47 -5.10 -6.46
N HIS A 244 -5.26 -4.94 -5.90
CA HIS A 244 -4.05 -5.64 -6.32
C HIS A 244 -3.49 -6.51 -5.20
N ASP A 245 -2.54 -7.38 -5.56
CA ASP A 245 -1.73 -8.16 -4.60
C ASP A 245 -0.43 -7.43 -4.26
N LEU A 246 0.09 -6.63 -5.20
CA LEU A 246 1.33 -5.86 -5.07
C LEU A 246 1.16 -4.46 -5.68
N VAL A 247 1.60 -3.43 -4.98
CA VAL A 247 1.75 -2.07 -5.52
C VAL A 247 3.22 -1.66 -5.44
N VAL A 248 3.83 -1.43 -6.59
CA VAL A 248 5.20 -0.96 -6.69
C VAL A 248 5.22 0.56 -6.83
N VAL A 249 5.88 1.23 -5.91
CA VAL A 249 5.94 2.70 -5.82
C VAL A 249 7.33 3.19 -6.23
N ASP A 250 7.38 4.04 -7.27
CA ASP A 250 8.53 4.86 -7.61
C ASP A 250 8.30 6.28 -7.09
N PRO A 251 8.98 6.72 -6.02
CA PRO A 251 8.80 8.05 -5.46
C PRO A 251 9.36 9.16 -6.34
N GLY A 252 10.18 8.83 -7.35
CA GLY A 252 10.81 9.82 -8.24
C GLY A 252 11.66 10.86 -7.50
N GLY A 253 12.26 10.48 -6.37
CA GLY A 253 13.08 11.35 -5.50
C GLY A 253 12.28 12.21 -4.52
N LEU A 254 10.97 12.06 -4.43
CA LEU A 254 10.15 12.71 -3.40
C LEU A 254 10.28 12.00 -2.05
N ASP A 255 10.15 12.77 -0.97
CA ASP A 255 9.78 12.25 0.33
C ASP A 255 8.26 12.11 0.37
N THR A 256 7.77 10.93 0.71
CA THR A 256 6.35 10.54 0.60
C THR A 256 5.83 9.91 1.89
N PRO A 257 5.87 10.66 3.02
CA PRO A 257 5.42 10.14 4.31
C PRO A 257 3.92 9.83 4.34
N GLU A 258 3.16 10.38 3.40
CA GLU A 258 1.72 10.14 3.26
C GLU A 258 1.37 8.75 2.71
N VAL A 259 2.33 8.03 2.11
CA VAL A 259 2.11 6.69 1.55
C VAL A 259 2.53 5.63 2.55
N THR A 260 1.62 4.75 2.92
CA THR A 260 1.93 3.59 3.76
C THR A 260 2.68 2.55 2.93
N VAL A 261 3.87 2.16 3.39
CA VAL A 261 4.78 1.24 2.69
C VAL A 261 5.06 0.04 3.59
N ASN A 262 4.88 -1.18 3.06
CA ASN A 262 5.19 -2.41 3.78
C ASN A 262 6.68 -2.76 3.68
N VAL A 263 7.28 -2.59 2.50
CA VAL A 263 8.68 -2.96 2.22
C VAL A 263 9.40 -1.84 1.47
N LYS A 264 10.58 -1.45 1.92
CA LYS A 264 11.45 -0.48 1.25
C LYS A 264 12.64 -1.19 0.61
N VAL A 265 12.68 -1.17 -0.71
CA VAL A 265 13.83 -1.62 -1.50
C VAL A 265 14.77 -0.43 -1.74
N GLY A 266 16.00 -0.53 -1.27
CA GLY A 266 16.98 0.54 -1.41
C GLY A 266 18.08 0.23 -2.42
N VAL A 267 18.11 0.95 -3.54
CA VAL A 267 19.18 0.80 -4.54
C VAL A 267 20.39 1.65 -4.16
N VAL A 268 21.49 1.02 -3.84
CA VAL A 268 22.77 1.66 -3.52
C VAL A 268 23.79 1.32 -4.59
N ALA A 269 24.28 2.34 -5.30
CA ALA A 269 25.40 2.12 -6.21
C ALA A 269 26.65 1.73 -5.40
N ALA A 270 27.36 0.69 -5.83
CA ALA A 270 28.52 0.15 -5.12
C ALA A 270 29.77 1.03 -5.33
N ASP A 271 29.65 2.33 -5.03
CA ASP A 271 30.72 3.33 -4.99
C ASP A 271 30.69 4.09 -3.66
N LEU A 272 31.83 4.64 -3.27
CA LEU A 272 32.01 5.28 -1.98
C LEU A 272 31.01 6.43 -1.74
N ARG A 273 30.75 7.26 -2.76
CA ARG A 273 29.87 8.43 -2.63
C ARG A 273 28.42 8.00 -2.36
N SER A 274 27.94 7.03 -3.14
CA SER A 274 26.56 6.53 -3.00
C SER A 274 26.35 5.83 -1.66
N VAL A 275 27.31 5.03 -1.21
CA VAL A 275 27.27 4.33 0.08
C VAL A 275 27.29 5.33 1.24
N MET A 276 28.16 6.37 1.17
CA MET A 276 28.19 7.41 2.19
C MET A 276 26.92 8.26 2.23
N THR A 277 26.28 8.49 1.08
CA THR A 277 24.97 9.18 1.01
C THR A 277 23.89 8.31 1.65
N ALA A 278 23.85 7.01 1.34
CA ALA A 278 22.89 6.07 1.91
C ALA A 278 23.00 5.96 3.43
N ARG A 279 24.21 6.06 3.99
CA ARG A 279 24.45 6.05 5.43
C ARG A 279 23.67 7.14 6.19
N GLY A 280 23.45 8.30 5.55
CA GLY A 280 22.71 9.42 6.14
C GLY A 280 21.20 9.32 6.01
N GLN A 281 20.70 8.27 5.38
CA GLN A 281 19.29 8.04 5.15
C GLN A 281 18.75 6.89 6.01
N ASN A 282 17.40 6.75 6.08
CA ASN A 282 16.82 5.57 6.70
C ASN A 282 17.18 4.32 5.89
N LEU A 283 17.71 3.31 6.57
CA LEU A 283 18.07 2.05 5.95
C LEU A 283 16.84 1.38 5.32
N PRO A 284 16.98 0.81 4.11
CA PRO A 284 15.91 0.04 3.50
C PRO A 284 15.78 -1.33 4.16
N ASP A 285 14.61 -1.94 4.03
CA ASP A 285 14.37 -3.32 4.48
C ASP A 285 15.14 -4.32 3.61
N LEU A 286 15.21 -4.03 2.28
CA LEU A 286 15.93 -4.84 1.30
C LEU A 286 16.96 -3.97 0.56
N PRO A 287 18.23 -3.93 1.00
CA PRO A 287 19.30 -3.23 0.31
C PRO A 287 19.77 -3.97 -0.94
N VAL A 288 19.77 -3.28 -2.08
CA VAL A 288 20.19 -3.79 -3.38
C VAL A 288 21.44 -3.06 -3.86
N ALA A 289 22.55 -3.78 -3.99
CA ALA A 289 23.78 -3.21 -4.54
C ALA A 289 23.71 -3.14 -6.07
N ARG A 290 23.87 -1.95 -6.65
CA ARG A 290 24.03 -1.78 -8.08
C ARG A 290 25.51 -1.72 -8.46
N ARG A 291 25.95 -2.69 -9.28
CA ARG A 291 27.34 -2.84 -9.71
C ARG A 291 27.52 -2.57 -11.19
N GLY A 292 28.67 -1.96 -11.53
CA GLY A 292 29.03 -1.63 -12.91
C GLY A 292 30.36 -0.91 -12.97
N PRO A 293 30.72 -0.29 -14.12
CA PRO A 293 31.92 0.51 -14.25
C PRO A 293 31.95 1.61 -13.17
N GLY A 294 33.03 1.66 -12.39
CA GLY A 294 33.19 2.60 -11.28
C GLY A 294 32.31 2.31 -10.03
N ARG A 295 31.61 1.17 -10.01
CA ARG A 295 30.71 0.71 -8.92
C ARG A 295 31.10 -0.69 -8.51
N SER A 296 32.22 -0.86 -7.84
CA SER A 296 32.82 -2.17 -7.53
C SER A 296 33.18 -2.37 -6.07
N MET A 297 32.67 -1.50 -5.18
CA MET A 297 32.91 -1.64 -3.72
C MET A 297 32.45 -3.02 -3.23
N PRO A 298 33.30 -3.78 -2.51
CA PRO A 298 32.93 -5.07 -1.93
C PRO A 298 31.71 -4.98 -1.00
N ASP A 299 30.95 -6.07 -0.87
CA ASP A 299 29.77 -6.10 0.01
C ASP A 299 30.16 -5.93 1.49
N GLU A 300 31.33 -6.42 1.89
CA GLU A 300 31.88 -6.23 3.24
C GLU A 300 32.15 -4.75 3.55
N ASP A 301 32.62 -3.98 2.56
CA ASP A 301 32.87 -2.56 2.73
C ASP A 301 31.55 -1.77 2.79
N ILE A 302 30.57 -2.16 1.98
CA ILE A 302 29.22 -1.58 2.03
C ILE A 302 28.61 -1.85 3.41
N GLU A 303 28.66 -3.09 3.89
CA GLU A 303 28.17 -3.52 5.20
C GLU A 303 28.86 -2.76 6.33
N SER A 304 30.17 -2.58 6.25
CA SER A 304 30.93 -1.84 7.28
C SER A 304 30.48 -0.39 7.43
N VAL A 305 30.01 0.23 6.33
CA VAL A 305 29.54 1.62 6.32
C VAL A 305 28.07 1.74 6.67
N LEU A 306 27.21 0.86 6.14
CA LEU A 306 25.76 0.92 6.29
C LEU A 306 25.26 0.16 7.51
N GLY A 307 26.04 -0.79 8.06
CA GLY A 307 25.58 -1.70 9.11
C GLY A 307 24.68 -2.83 8.62
N VAL A 308 24.39 -2.88 7.30
CA VAL A 308 23.61 -3.94 6.66
C VAL A 308 24.30 -4.38 5.37
N ARG A 309 24.28 -5.69 5.13
CA ARG A 309 24.81 -6.27 3.89
C ARG A 309 23.76 -6.20 2.79
N PRO A 310 24.17 -5.90 1.52
CA PRO A 310 23.22 -6.00 0.41
C PRO A 310 22.68 -7.43 0.26
N ASP A 311 21.35 -7.58 0.23
CA ASP A 311 20.68 -8.87 0.04
C ASP A 311 20.78 -9.32 -1.41
N MET A 312 20.89 -8.36 -2.33
CA MET A 312 20.92 -8.61 -3.75
C MET A 312 21.91 -7.71 -4.49
N THR A 313 22.43 -8.21 -5.60
CA THR A 313 23.26 -7.44 -6.54
C THR A 313 22.63 -7.39 -7.92
N ILE A 314 22.37 -6.18 -8.40
CA ILE A 314 21.99 -5.93 -9.79
C ILE A 314 23.18 -5.34 -10.55
N LYS A 315 23.52 -5.96 -11.68
CA LYS A 315 24.59 -5.47 -12.56
C LYS A 315 24.05 -4.51 -13.60
N ASP A 316 24.85 -3.51 -13.93
CA ASP A 316 24.58 -2.63 -15.06
C ASP A 316 24.40 -3.45 -16.34
N ASP A 317 23.32 -3.17 -17.05
CA ASP A 317 23.03 -3.78 -18.35
C ASP A 317 22.99 -2.69 -19.44
N ARG A 318 23.94 -2.74 -20.35
CA ARG A 318 24.04 -1.76 -21.44
C ARG A 318 22.85 -1.77 -22.39
N ARG A 319 22.11 -2.88 -22.43
CA ARG A 319 20.89 -3.02 -23.25
C ARG A 319 19.79 -2.13 -22.72
N LEU A 320 19.65 -2.03 -21.37
CA LEU A 320 18.68 -1.13 -20.74
C LEU A 320 18.90 0.33 -21.15
N ALA A 321 20.15 0.80 -21.15
CA ALA A 321 20.46 2.16 -21.54
C ALA A 321 20.14 2.47 -23.03
N ARG A 322 20.25 1.48 -23.91
CA ARG A 322 19.87 1.61 -25.32
C ARG A 322 18.35 1.57 -25.49
N GLY A 323 17.67 0.59 -24.91
CA GLY A 323 16.23 0.42 -25.03
C GLY A 323 15.43 1.62 -24.50
N GLN A 324 15.95 2.32 -23.48
CA GLN A 324 15.34 3.58 -23.00
C GLN A 324 15.28 4.66 -24.10
N GLY A 325 16.30 4.73 -24.96
CA GLY A 325 16.30 5.67 -26.08
C GLY A 325 15.31 5.31 -27.19
N ASP A 326 14.95 4.03 -27.29
CA ASP A 326 14.06 3.49 -28.32
C ASP A 326 12.61 3.34 -27.82
N GLY A 327 12.31 3.69 -26.56
CA GLY A 327 10.98 3.55 -25.95
C GLY A 327 10.57 2.10 -25.72
N GLU A 328 11.54 1.19 -25.55
CA GLU A 328 11.28 -0.22 -25.27
C GLU A 328 11.29 -0.50 -23.76
N ALA A 329 10.27 -1.21 -23.28
CA ALA A 329 10.17 -1.57 -21.87
C ALA A 329 11.44 -2.30 -21.38
N PRO A 330 11.91 -2.02 -20.15
CA PRO A 330 13.17 -2.56 -19.63
C PRO A 330 13.31 -4.10 -19.75
N TRP A 331 12.24 -4.81 -19.49
CA TRP A 331 12.25 -6.30 -19.53
C TRP A 331 12.33 -6.89 -20.92
N VAL A 332 12.00 -6.13 -21.97
CA VAL A 332 12.13 -6.58 -23.37
C VAL A 332 13.61 -6.65 -23.75
N VAL A 333 14.36 -5.61 -23.43
CA VAL A 333 15.76 -5.46 -23.84
C VAL A 333 16.77 -6.04 -22.85
N ALA A 334 16.40 -6.16 -21.58
CA ALA A 334 17.29 -6.59 -20.51
C ALA A 334 17.84 -8.01 -20.72
N SER A 335 19.01 -8.28 -20.15
CA SER A 335 19.59 -9.61 -20.07
C SER A 335 18.70 -10.55 -19.23
N ARG A 336 18.83 -11.85 -19.50
CA ARG A 336 18.17 -12.88 -18.67
C ARG A 336 18.52 -12.75 -17.19
N ARG A 337 19.79 -12.43 -16.90
CA ARG A 337 20.26 -12.26 -15.53
C ARG A 337 19.53 -11.13 -14.80
N TRP A 338 19.33 -9.98 -15.47
CA TRP A 338 18.59 -8.87 -14.88
C TRP A 338 17.13 -9.26 -14.57
N ARG A 339 16.48 -9.94 -15.54
CA ARG A 339 15.11 -10.43 -15.35
C ARG A 339 14.99 -11.44 -14.21
N SER A 340 15.96 -12.37 -14.07
CA SER A 340 16.00 -13.29 -12.93
C SER A 340 16.18 -12.57 -11.61
N GLY A 341 17.03 -11.53 -11.55
CA GLY A 341 17.19 -10.72 -10.35
C GLY A 341 15.91 -9.99 -9.94
N CYS A 342 15.13 -9.50 -10.92
CA CYS A 342 13.82 -8.92 -10.60
C CYS A 342 12.85 -9.97 -10.03
N ALA A 343 12.85 -11.21 -10.54
CA ALA A 343 12.01 -12.28 -10.02
C ALA A 343 12.42 -12.69 -8.59
N GLU A 344 13.73 -12.84 -8.33
CA GLU A 344 14.24 -13.11 -6.99
C GLU A 344 13.84 -12.01 -5.99
N LEU A 345 13.82 -10.73 -6.43
CA LEU A 345 13.39 -9.63 -5.59
C LEU A 345 11.89 -9.67 -5.29
N VAL A 346 11.05 -10.12 -6.25
CA VAL A 346 9.61 -10.35 -6.00
C VAL A 346 9.43 -11.39 -4.91
N ASP A 347 10.16 -12.51 -4.95
CA ASP A 347 10.05 -13.57 -3.96
C ASP A 347 10.42 -13.05 -2.56
N GLN A 348 11.44 -12.19 -2.45
CA GLN A 348 11.83 -11.57 -1.18
C GLN A 348 10.77 -10.60 -0.67
N VAL A 349 10.24 -9.73 -1.55
CA VAL A 349 9.20 -8.75 -1.19
C VAL A 349 7.91 -9.42 -0.74
N MET A 350 7.50 -10.50 -1.41
CA MET A 350 6.24 -11.21 -1.08
C MET A 350 6.40 -12.21 0.07
N GLY A 351 7.62 -12.56 0.44
CA GLY A 351 7.93 -13.45 1.58
C GLY A 351 8.29 -12.71 2.87
N SER A 352 8.31 -11.38 2.84
CA SER A 352 8.73 -10.50 3.95
C SER A 352 7.63 -10.24 4.96
#